data_f9147604389107f2eb516a54de17d0b5
#
_entry.id   f9147604389107f2eb516a54de17d0b5
#
_cell.length_a   1.000
_cell.length_b   1.000
_cell.length_c   1.000
_cell.angle_alpha   90.00
_cell.angle_beta   90.00
_cell.angle_gamma   90.00
#
_symmetry.space_group_name_H-M   'P 1'
#
loop_
_entity.id
_entity.type
_entity.pdbx_description
1 polymer ?
#
loop_
_entity_poly.entity_id
_entity_poly.type
_entity_poly.pdbx_seq_one_letter_code
_entity_poly.pdbx_strand_id
1 'polypeptide(L)'
;MDERRRKRSRRHGAAACVALVFALSALLVPAGAVSAPDPGGETQLLVPVGKAIGVKLFAEGVLVVGLSENEGAVSPAKKGGMKAGDLILTMNDVTIGSTEHLQSLLAENGEREAAFGVRRGGRLVKLAVCPKKGQDGVCRLGAWIRDSMAGIGTVTFYDPQTGAFAALGHGITDVDTGKLMPLSRGSVMAASVKAVKRGASGAPGELRGDFDLTRDLGLLYANTECGIFGVLPQENRPEAVGEAIPVARRTEVRTGKAVILANCRGNEVCAYEIEIEKLYGGSAPTRNLLLRVTDPALIALTGGIVQGMSGSPIVQDGKLVGAVTHVLLDDPQRGYGILTENMLSASGMTAQSAASA
;
A
#
# COMPACT_ATOMS: atom_id res chain seq x y z
N MET A 1 51.22 3.86 -80.04
CA MET A 1 52.22 3.63 -78.94
C MET A 1 51.61 4.02 -77.61
N ASP A 2 50.38 3.49 -77.31
CA ASP A 2 49.68 3.91 -76.11
C ASP A 2 48.78 2.84 -75.40
N GLU A 3 48.74 1.63 -75.91
CA GLU A 3 47.89 0.59 -75.34
C GLU A 3 48.61 -0.35 -74.38
N ARG A 4 49.94 -0.35 -74.38
CA ARG A 4 50.72 -1.22 -73.45
C ARG A 4 51.00 -0.58 -72.07
N ARG A 5 50.82 0.73 -71.91
CA ARG A 5 51.01 1.40 -70.63
C ARG A 5 49.76 1.33 -69.72
N ARG A 6 48.56 1.19 -70.28
CA ARG A 6 47.32 1.12 -69.49
C ARG A 6 47.09 -0.26 -68.85
N LYS A 7 47.69 -1.34 -69.35
CA LYS A 7 47.51 -2.70 -68.75
C LYS A 7 48.44 -2.96 -67.57
N ARG A 8 49.53 -2.18 -67.40
CA ARG A 8 50.46 -2.38 -66.27
C ARG A 8 50.01 -1.61 -65.01
N SER A 9 49.28 -0.53 -65.13
CA SER A 9 48.77 0.26 -64.03
C SER A 9 47.59 -0.41 -63.31
N ARG A 10 46.77 -1.23 -64.02
CA ARG A 10 45.63 -1.92 -63.39
C ARG A 10 45.96 -3.21 -62.61
N ARG A 11 47.19 -3.74 -62.78
CA ARG A 11 47.61 -4.96 -62.05
C ARG A 11 48.25 -4.65 -60.70
N HIS A 12 48.71 -3.44 -60.43
CA HIS A 12 49.27 -3.07 -59.16
C HIS A 12 48.23 -2.47 -58.19
N GLY A 13 47.11 -2.01 -58.69
CA GLY A 13 46.02 -1.49 -57.84
C GLY A 13 45.14 -2.62 -57.22
N ALA A 14 45.04 -3.77 -57.90
CA ALA A 14 44.26 -4.90 -57.39
C ALA A 14 44.99 -5.72 -56.32
N ALA A 15 46.32 -5.74 -56.36
CA ALA A 15 47.13 -6.45 -55.35
C ALA A 15 47.26 -5.66 -54.03
N ALA A 16 47.21 -4.34 -54.06
CA ALA A 16 47.26 -3.49 -52.89
C ALA A 16 45.93 -3.53 -52.07
N CYS A 17 44.77 -3.64 -52.76
CA CYS A 17 43.46 -3.76 -52.09
C CYS A 17 43.22 -5.11 -51.43
N VAL A 18 43.79 -6.21 -51.98
CA VAL A 18 43.63 -7.55 -51.39
C VAL A 18 44.53 -7.71 -50.13
N ALA A 19 45.70 -7.09 -50.10
CA ALA A 19 46.56 -7.11 -48.93
C ALA A 19 46.01 -6.28 -47.73
N LEU A 20 45.24 -5.22 -48.05
CA LEU A 20 44.61 -4.40 -47.00
C LEU A 20 43.37 -5.07 -46.37
N VAL A 21 42.65 -5.91 -47.12
CA VAL A 21 41.51 -6.66 -46.62
C VAL A 21 41.93 -7.83 -45.73
N PHE A 22 43.09 -8.45 -45.97
CA PHE A 22 43.64 -9.51 -45.12
C PHE A 22 44.30 -9.01 -43.86
N ALA A 23 44.79 -7.75 -43.86
CA ALA A 23 45.35 -7.16 -42.63
C ALA A 23 44.27 -6.66 -41.63
N LEU A 24 43.05 -6.40 -42.13
CA LEU A 24 41.95 -5.97 -41.25
C LEU A 24 41.14 -7.15 -40.66
N SER A 25 41.27 -8.35 -41.21
CA SER A 25 40.57 -9.55 -40.69
C SER A 25 41.30 -10.30 -39.58
N ALA A 26 42.55 -9.91 -39.28
CA ALA A 26 43.34 -10.53 -38.20
C ALA A 26 43.20 -9.85 -36.83
N LEU A 27 42.39 -8.78 -36.72
CA LEU A 27 42.14 -8.03 -35.46
C LEU A 27 40.72 -8.09 -34.94
N LEU A 28 39.87 -9.03 -35.45
CA LEU A 28 38.65 -9.43 -34.80
C LEU A 28 38.96 -10.49 -33.76
N VAL A 29 39.61 -10.07 -32.67
CA VAL A 29 39.49 -10.77 -31.38
C VAL A 29 37.99 -10.72 -31.04
N PRO A 30 37.29 -11.85 -30.78
CA PRO A 30 35.98 -11.78 -30.23
C PRO A 30 36.13 -11.02 -28.92
N ALA A 31 35.67 -9.79 -28.88
CA ALA A 31 35.40 -9.11 -27.63
C ALA A 31 34.44 -10.08 -26.90
N GLY A 32 34.99 -10.84 -25.94
CA GLY A 32 34.17 -11.52 -24.98
C GLY A 32 33.16 -10.48 -24.55
N ALA A 33 31.87 -10.82 -24.60
CA ALA A 33 30.84 -10.00 -24.08
C ALA A 33 31.24 -9.69 -22.63
N VAL A 34 31.91 -8.58 -22.44
CA VAL A 34 31.94 -7.92 -21.15
C VAL A 34 30.49 -7.57 -20.95
N SER A 35 29.78 -8.43 -20.23
CA SER A 35 28.49 -8.09 -19.67
C SER A 35 28.72 -6.73 -19.06
N ALA A 36 28.07 -5.71 -19.60
CA ALA A 36 28.02 -4.41 -18.94
C ALA A 36 27.71 -4.72 -17.48
N PRO A 37 28.45 -4.17 -16.50
CA PRO A 37 28.06 -4.34 -15.13
C PRO A 37 26.61 -3.86 -15.10
N ASP A 38 25.73 -4.79 -14.68
CA ASP A 38 24.35 -4.49 -14.31
C ASP A 38 24.49 -3.19 -13.49
N PRO A 39 23.80 -2.08 -13.82
CA PRO A 39 23.88 -0.89 -13.00
C PRO A 39 23.35 -1.31 -11.64
N GLY A 40 24.26 -1.78 -10.80
CA GLY A 40 24.00 -2.29 -9.47
C GLY A 40 23.50 -1.13 -8.62
N GLY A 41 22.21 -0.82 -8.75
CA GLY A 41 21.53 -0.09 -7.70
C GLY A 41 21.75 -0.90 -6.42
N GLU A 42 22.31 -0.26 -5.39
CA GLU A 42 22.50 -0.87 -4.09
C GLU A 42 21.23 -1.62 -3.72
N THR A 43 21.35 -2.92 -3.44
CA THR A 43 20.21 -3.73 -3.07
C THR A 43 19.70 -3.19 -1.75
N GLN A 44 18.51 -2.60 -1.75
CA GLN A 44 17.92 -2.03 -0.55
C GLN A 44 17.72 -3.14 0.49
N LEU A 45 18.23 -2.91 1.70
CA LEU A 45 18.09 -3.80 2.84
C LEU A 45 16.97 -3.29 3.73
N LEU A 46 15.98 -4.13 4.03
CA LEU A 46 14.85 -3.82 4.90
C LEU A 46 14.70 -4.87 5.99
N VAL A 47 14.19 -4.48 7.13
CA VAL A 47 13.89 -5.38 8.24
C VAL A 47 12.44 -5.85 8.11
N PRO A 48 12.18 -7.13 7.80
CA PRO A 48 10.83 -7.69 7.83
C PRO A 48 10.33 -7.79 9.27
N VAL A 49 9.05 -7.45 9.51
CA VAL A 49 8.51 -7.34 10.88
C VAL A 49 7.45 -8.39 11.18
N GLY A 50 6.32 -8.39 10.51
CA GLY A 50 5.23 -9.33 10.76
C GLY A 50 4.45 -9.10 12.05
N LYS A 51 4.71 -8.00 12.79
CA LYS A 51 4.05 -7.68 14.06
C LYS A 51 2.70 -7.02 13.84
N ALA A 52 1.70 -7.49 14.59
CA ALA A 52 0.39 -6.84 14.63
C ALA A 52 0.48 -5.47 15.30
N ILE A 53 -0.23 -4.51 14.74
CA ILE A 53 -0.35 -3.13 15.20
C ILE A 53 -1.81 -2.70 15.20
N GLY A 54 -2.16 -1.76 16.09
CA GLY A 54 -3.32 -0.92 15.94
C GLY A 54 -3.00 0.23 15.00
N VAL A 55 -3.93 0.58 14.14
CA VAL A 55 -3.83 1.74 13.25
C VAL A 55 -4.97 2.68 13.54
N LYS A 56 -4.68 3.97 13.67
CA LYS A 56 -5.66 5.05 13.81
C LYS A 56 -5.39 6.11 12.75
N LEU A 57 -6.42 6.43 11.98
CA LEU A 57 -6.36 7.37 10.88
C LEU A 57 -7.47 8.40 11.02
N PHE A 58 -7.16 9.68 10.82
CA PHE A 58 -8.10 10.79 10.77
C PHE A 58 -8.08 11.41 9.39
N ALA A 59 -9.28 11.67 8.86
CA ALA A 59 -9.44 12.33 7.57
C ALA A 59 -9.20 13.84 7.67
N GLU A 60 -8.89 14.44 6.55
CA GLU A 60 -8.99 15.90 6.36
C GLU A 60 -10.46 16.26 6.14
N GLY A 61 -11.15 16.73 7.18
CA GLY A 61 -12.58 16.96 7.11
C GLY A 61 -13.43 15.73 7.43
N VAL A 62 -14.67 15.68 6.93
CA VAL A 62 -15.66 14.65 7.28
C VAL A 62 -16.21 13.97 6.03
N LEU A 63 -16.02 12.66 5.93
CA LEU A 63 -16.49 11.85 4.80
C LEU A 63 -17.99 11.55 4.93
N VAL A 64 -18.78 11.83 3.90
CA VAL A 64 -20.17 11.39 3.77
C VAL A 64 -20.18 9.93 3.34
N VAL A 65 -20.58 9.03 4.23
CA VAL A 65 -20.64 7.59 3.95
C VAL A 65 -22.01 7.15 3.47
N GLY A 66 -23.07 7.93 3.76
CA GLY A 66 -24.42 7.65 3.31
C GLY A 66 -25.35 8.84 3.53
N LEU A 67 -26.53 8.79 2.95
CA LEU A 67 -27.59 9.79 3.13
C LEU A 67 -28.80 9.11 3.74
N SER A 68 -29.38 9.74 4.77
CA SER A 68 -30.60 9.23 5.40
C SER A 68 -31.81 9.40 4.48
N GLU A 69 -32.62 8.35 4.37
CA GLU A 69 -33.93 8.40 3.76
C GLU A 69 -34.95 8.01 4.86
N ASN A 70 -35.60 9.00 5.47
CA ASN A 70 -36.64 8.76 6.45
C ASN A 70 -37.99 8.85 5.77
N GLU A 71 -38.77 7.75 5.80
CA GLU A 71 -40.21 7.62 5.48
C GLU A 71 -40.74 8.68 4.48
N GLY A 72 -40.20 8.68 3.25
CA GLY A 72 -40.67 9.57 2.17
C GLY A 72 -40.11 11.00 2.16
N ALA A 73 -39.31 11.41 3.14
CA ALA A 73 -38.66 12.72 3.16
C ALA A 73 -37.20 12.65 2.72
N VAL A 74 -36.87 13.37 1.65
CA VAL A 74 -35.50 13.54 1.16
C VAL A 74 -34.69 14.33 2.18
N SER A 75 -33.53 13.80 2.62
CA SER A 75 -32.68 14.47 3.60
C SER A 75 -32.16 15.83 3.12
N PRO A 76 -31.88 16.79 4.03
CA PRO A 76 -31.29 18.09 3.68
C PRO A 76 -30.03 17.97 2.83
N ALA A 77 -29.12 17.10 3.19
CA ALA A 77 -27.89 16.83 2.44
C ALA A 77 -28.18 16.41 1.00
N LYS A 78 -29.13 15.47 0.81
CA LYS A 78 -29.53 15.00 -0.53
C LYS A 78 -30.18 16.10 -1.36
N LYS A 79 -31.05 16.92 -0.75
CA LYS A 79 -31.66 18.09 -1.41
C LYS A 79 -30.62 19.12 -1.84
N GLY A 80 -29.60 19.37 -1.02
CA GLY A 80 -28.47 20.24 -1.32
C GLY A 80 -27.44 19.62 -2.27
N GLY A 81 -27.67 18.40 -2.78
CA GLY A 81 -26.83 17.77 -3.76
C GLY A 81 -25.58 17.07 -3.21
N MET A 82 -25.50 16.81 -1.89
CA MET A 82 -24.45 15.97 -1.31
C MET A 82 -24.62 14.53 -1.78
N LYS A 83 -23.51 13.79 -1.83
CA LYS A 83 -23.44 12.39 -2.26
C LYS A 83 -22.54 11.59 -1.33
N ALA A 84 -22.78 10.28 -1.21
CA ALA A 84 -21.83 9.38 -0.58
C ALA A 84 -20.46 9.48 -1.26
N GLY A 85 -19.41 9.55 -0.44
CA GLY A 85 -18.04 9.77 -0.88
C GLY A 85 -17.64 11.23 -1.10
N ASP A 86 -18.50 12.20 -0.76
CA ASP A 86 -18.09 13.60 -0.61
C ASP A 86 -17.30 13.77 0.68
N LEU A 87 -16.21 14.53 0.63
CA LEU A 87 -15.47 14.94 1.80
C LEU A 87 -15.80 16.38 2.15
N ILE A 88 -16.51 16.60 3.24
CA ILE A 88 -16.90 17.94 3.70
C ILE A 88 -15.67 18.59 4.34
N LEU A 89 -15.20 19.69 3.76
CA LEU A 89 -14.02 20.42 4.20
C LEU A 89 -14.34 21.69 4.96
N THR A 90 -15.40 22.41 4.53
CA THR A 90 -15.79 23.67 5.14
C THR A 90 -17.31 23.81 5.25
N MET A 91 -17.75 24.59 6.23
CA MET A 91 -19.11 25.09 6.38
C MET A 91 -19.06 26.62 6.61
N ASN A 92 -19.71 27.43 5.77
CA ASN A 92 -19.65 28.89 5.79
C ASN A 92 -18.21 29.42 5.89
N ASP A 93 -17.30 28.84 5.04
CA ASP A 93 -15.87 29.12 4.97
C ASP A 93 -15.07 28.75 6.25
N VAL A 94 -15.68 28.16 7.28
CA VAL A 94 -14.99 27.61 8.45
C VAL A 94 -14.51 26.19 8.14
N THR A 95 -13.21 25.93 8.31
CA THR A 95 -12.62 24.59 8.09
C THR A 95 -13.14 23.61 9.14
N ILE A 96 -13.59 22.43 8.67
CA ILE A 96 -14.10 21.35 9.52
C ILE A 96 -12.99 20.39 9.83
N GLY A 97 -12.69 20.20 11.13
CA GLY A 97 -11.63 19.29 11.60
C GLY A 97 -12.12 17.94 12.10
N SER A 98 -13.41 17.84 12.49
CA SER A 98 -13.99 16.57 13.00
C SER A 98 -15.50 16.57 12.87
N THR A 99 -16.09 15.41 13.14
CA THR A 99 -17.55 15.22 13.22
C THR A 99 -18.18 16.10 14.31
N GLU A 100 -17.56 16.20 15.49
CA GLU A 100 -18.01 17.03 16.59
C GLU A 100 -17.96 18.51 16.23
N HIS A 101 -16.89 18.93 15.52
CA HIS A 101 -16.78 20.32 15.05
C HIS A 101 -17.91 20.66 14.07
N LEU A 102 -18.18 19.75 13.11
CA LEU A 102 -19.32 19.94 12.21
C LEU A 102 -20.65 20.01 12.94
N GLN A 103 -20.87 19.17 13.96
CA GLN A 103 -22.09 19.19 14.78
C GLN A 103 -22.25 20.53 15.54
N SER A 104 -21.16 21.06 16.08
CA SER A 104 -21.16 22.38 16.74
C SER A 104 -21.55 23.49 15.79
N LEU A 105 -20.96 23.53 14.58
CA LEU A 105 -21.28 24.50 13.55
C LEU A 105 -22.75 24.40 13.07
N LEU A 106 -23.29 23.20 12.96
CA LEU A 106 -24.70 22.97 12.64
C LEU A 106 -25.64 23.47 13.73
N ALA A 107 -25.27 23.26 15.01
CA ALA A 107 -26.06 23.73 16.15
C ALA A 107 -26.12 25.29 16.17
N GLU A 108 -25.01 25.98 15.94
CA GLU A 108 -24.92 27.44 15.87
C GLU A 108 -25.65 27.98 14.65
N ASN A 109 -25.57 27.30 13.50
CA ASN A 109 -26.24 27.73 12.28
C ASN A 109 -27.77 27.62 12.36
N GLY A 110 -28.26 26.62 13.09
CA GLY A 110 -29.68 26.27 13.12
C GLY A 110 -30.18 25.78 11.74
N GLU A 111 -31.41 26.14 11.40
CA GLU A 111 -32.05 25.73 10.13
C GLU A 111 -31.78 26.72 8.98
N ARG A 112 -30.85 27.67 9.15
CA ARG A 112 -30.46 28.60 8.08
C ARG A 112 -29.67 27.86 6.99
N GLU A 113 -29.83 28.31 5.74
CA GLU A 113 -29.00 27.80 4.65
C GLU A 113 -27.52 28.04 4.96
N ALA A 114 -26.70 27.02 4.73
CA ALA A 114 -25.27 27.05 4.90
C ALA A 114 -24.55 26.63 3.64
N ALA A 115 -23.42 27.28 3.35
CA ALA A 115 -22.54 26.95 2.24
C ALA A 115 -21.54 25.87 2.68
N PHE A 116 -21.49 24.76 1.95
CA PHE A 116 -20.54 23.66 2.21
C PHE A 116 -19.50 23.56 1.08
N GLY A 117 -18.23 23.58 1.43
CA GLY A 117 -17.14 23.21 0.55
C GLY A 117 -16.87 21.72 0.65
N VAL A 118 -17.12 20.97 -0.43
CA VAL A 118 -16.88 19.53 -0.44
C VAL A 118 -15.88 19.16 -1.52
N ARG A 119 -15.05 18.14 -1.27
CA ARG A 119 -14.18 17.51 -2.27
C ARG A 119 -14.89 16.28 -2.82
N ARG A 120 -15.16 16.28 -4.13
CA ARG A 120 -15.83 15.19 -4.86
C ARG A 120 -14.96 14.77 -6.04
N GLY A 121 -14.45 13.55 -6.03
CA GLY A 121 -13.59 13.04 -7.11
C GLY A 121 -12.38 13.96 -7.38
N GLY A 122 -11.74 14.46 -6.31
CA GLY A 122 -10.57 15.35 -6.38
C GLY A 122 -10.89 16.82 -6.66
N ARG A 123 -12.16 17.19 -6.98
CA ARG A 123 -12.57 18.56 -7.30
C ARG A 123 -13.31 19.19 -6.13
N LEU A 124 -13.09 20.48 -5.89
CA LEU A 124 -13.85 21.26 -4.93
C LEU A 124 -15.21 21.65 -5.55
N VAL A 125 -16.28 21.42 -4.79
CA VAL A 125 -17.67 21.75 -5.15
C VAL A 125 -18.27 22.53 -3.99
N LYS A 126 -18.95 23.63 -4.28
CA LYS A 126 -19.75 24.40 -3.30
C LYS A 126 -21.22 23.95 -3.39
N LEU A 127 -21.79 23.64 -2.23
CA LEU A 127 -23.19 23.21 -2.09
C LEU A 127 -23.88 24.09 -1.07
N ALA A 128 -25.16 24.40 -1.30
CA ALA A 128 -26.01 25.07 -0.33
C ALA A 128 -26.97 24.05 0.29
N VAL A 129 -26.97 23.95 1.62
CA VAL A 129 -27.81 23.00 2.36
C VAL A 129 -28.49 23.71 3.51
N CYS A 130 -29.81 23.50 3.67
CA CYS A 130 -30.57 23.95 4.83
C CYS A 130 -30.69 22.78 5.83
N PRO A 131 -29.93 22.75 6.93
CA PRO A 131 -30.08 21.74 7.96
C PRO A 131 -31.52 21.71 8.51
N LYS A 132 -31.93 20.58 9.04
CA LYS A 132 -33.26 20.41 9.66
C LYS A 132 -33.13 20.01 11.11
N LYS A 133 -33.99 20.63 11.95
CA LYS A 133 -34.10 20.30 13.35
C LYS A 133 -34.89 18.99 13.52
N GLY A 134 -34.32 18.01 14.17
CA GLY A 134 -34.99 16.78 14.53
C GLY A 134 -35.99 16.98 15.70
N GLN A 135 -36.73 15.92 16.03
CA GLN A 135 -37.66 15.94 17.17
C GLN A 135 -36.94 16.15 18.51
N ASP A 136 -35.69 15.75 18.59
CA ASP A 136 -34.78 15.96 19.74
C ASP A 136 -34.16 17.37 19.79
N GLY A 137 -34.55 18.26 18.89
CA GLY A 137 -34.07 19.62 18.82
C GLY A 137 -32.70 19.81 18.19
N VAL A 138 -32.05 18.74 17.71
CA VAL A 138 -30.68 18.78 17.11
C VAL A 138 -30.78 19.04 15.61
N CYS A 139 -30.02 20.01 15.12
CA CYS A 139 -29.92 20.32 13.67
C CYS A 139 -29.03 19.28 12.98
N ARG A 140 -29.53 18.68 11.91
CA ARG A 140 -28.85 17.63 11.14
C ARG A 140 -28.92 17.86 9.63
N LEU A 141 -27.91 17.35 8.95
CA LEU A 141 -27.87 17.28 7.48
C LEU A 141 -28.67 16.07 6.95
N GLY A 142 -28.91 15.06 7.79
CA GLY A 142 -29.46 13.78 7.33
C GLY A 142 -28.45 13.02 6.46
N ALA A 143 -27.21 12.98 6.91
CA ALA A 143 -26.11 12.25 6.32
C ALA A 143 -25.39 11.42 7.39
N TRP A 144 -24.96 10.24 7.04
CA TRP A 144 -24.01 9.43 7.80
C TRP A 144 -22.61 9.91 7.45
N ILE A 145 -21.84 10.20 8.48
CA ILE A 145 -20.53 10.84 8.32
C ILE A 145 -19.47 10.14 9.15
N ARG A 146 -18.22 10.22 8.67
CA ARG A 146 -17.05 9.61 9.32
C ARG A 146 -15.81 10.48 9.13
N ASP A 147 -15.05 10.69 10.18
CA ASP A 147 -13.79 11.46 10.15
C ASP A 147 -12.58 10.67 10.56
N SER A 148 -12.77 9.45 11.09
CA SER A 148 -11.69 8.62 11.58
C SER A 148 -11.96 7.14 11.36
N MET A 149 -10.90 6.36 11.31
CA MET A 149 -10.93 4.91 11.25
C MET A 149 -9.86 4.31 12.16
N ALA A 150 -10.18 3.18 12.77
CA ALA A 150 -9.24 2.39 13.54
C ALA A 150 -9.39 0.90 13.18
N GLY A 151 -8.30 0.16 13.27
CA GLY A 151 -8.30 -1.26 12.97
C GLY A 151 -6.98 -1.93 13.33
N ILE A 152 -6.95 -3.25 13.17
CA ILE A 152 -5.74 -4.06 13.33
C ILE A 152 -5.13 -4.33 11.95
N GLY A 153 -3.79 -4.35 11.90
CA GLY A 153 -3.03 -4.72 10.73
C GLY A 153 -1.64 -5.21 11.11
N THR A 154 -0.79 -5.40 10.13
CA THR A 154 0.57 -5.92 10.34
C THR A 154 1.59 -4.98 9.71
N VAL A 155 2.67 -4.65 10.44
CA VAL A 155 3.85 -3.97 9.88
C VAL A 155 4.57 -4.95 8.98
N THR A 156 4.80 -4.55 7.74
CA THR A 156 5.49 -5.38 6.74
C THR A 156 6.99 -5.30 6.93
N PHE A 157 7.53 -4.11 6.87
CA PHE A 157 8.97 -3.86 7.02
C PHE A 157 9.22 -2.43 7.51
N TYR A 158 10.45 -2.20 7.97
CA TYR A 158 10.98 -0.86 8.13
C TYR A 158 12.41 -0.76 7.59
N ASP A 159 12.80 0.45 7.23
CA ASP A 159 14.16 0.81 6.87
C ASP A 159 14.96 1.04 8.16
N PRO A 160 16.03 0.28 8.43
CA PRO A 160 16.80 0.42 9.67
C PRO A 160 17.53 1.76 9.78
N GLN A 161 17.81 2.44 8.69
CA GLN A 161 18.50 3.72 8.69
C GLN A 161 17.54 4.87 9.04
N THR A 162 16.43 4.95 8.35
CA THR A 162 15.48 6.07 8.45
C THR A 162 14.35 5.84 9.46
N GLY A 163 14.01 4.57 9.74
CA GLY A 163 12.83 4.20 10.50
C GLY A 163 11.52 4.30 9.69
N ALA A 164 11.61 4.64 8.42
CA ALA A 164 10.45 4.61 7.54
C ALA A 164 9.90 3.19 7.43
N PHE A 165 8.58 3.01 7.58
CA PHE A 165 7.94 1.71 7.58
C PHE A 165 6.78 1.64 6.58
N ALA A 166 6.45 0.41 6.18
CA ALA A 166 5.27 0.08 5.41
C ALA A 166 4.44 -0.98 6.15
N ALA A 167 3.12 -0.90 6.02
CA ALA A 167 2.20 -1.85 6.61
C ALA A 167 0.98 -2.11 5.71
N LEU A 168 0.23 -3.18 5.99
CA LEU A 168 -1.01 -3.62 5.37
C LEU A 168 -0.90 -4.14 3.93
N GLY A 169 -0.06 -3.54 3.07
CA GLY A 169 0.01 -3.87 1.65
C GLY A 169 -1.22 -3.44 0.83
N HIS A 170 -2.16 -2.74 1.44
CA HIS A 170 -3.32 -2.09 0.83
C HIS A 170 -3.72 -0.85 1.63
N GLY A 171 -4.46 0.05 1.01
CA GLY A 171 -4.93 1.25 1.68
C GLY A 171 -6.06 0.99 2.67
N ILE A 172 -6.20 1.90 3.62
CA ILE A 172 -7.38 1.96 4.49
C ILE A 172 -8.49 2.64 3.71
N THR A 173 -9.54 1.88 3.43
CA THR A 173 -10.72 2.32 2.69
C THR A 173 -11.94 2.34 3.59
N ASP A 174 -12.83 3.30 3.35
CA ASP A 174 -14.15 3.31 3.99
C ASP A 174 -15.01 2.14 3.47
N VAL A 175 -15.58 1.37 4.39
CA VAL A 175 -16.31 0.14 4.04
C VAL A 175 -17.63 0.40 3.32
N ASP A 176 -18.26 1.55 3.53
CA ASP A 176 -19.56 1.88 2.94
C ASP A 176 -19.41 2.44 1.53
N THR A 177 -18.35 3.20 1.28
CA THR A 177 -18.10 3.85 -0.01
C THR A 177 -17.05 3.17 -0.87
N GLY A 178 -16.23 2.28 -0.29
CA GLY A 178 -15.07 1.66 -0.94
C GLY A 178 -13.94 2.64 -1.29
N LYS A 179 -14.02 3.88 -0.84
CA LYS A 179 -13.02 4.91 -1.16
C LYS A 179 -11.87 4.90 -0.16
N LEU A 180 -10.67 5.17 -0.68
CA LEU A 180 -9.50 5.39 0.14
C LEU A 180 -9.75 6.55 1.12
N MET A 181 -9.50 6.33 2.41
CA MET A 181 -9.63 7.39 3.43
C MET A 181 -8.54 8.43 3.23
N PRO A 182 -8.91 9.71 3.08
CA PRO A 182 -7.94 10.79 3.04
C PRO A 182 -7.20 10.87 4.38
N LEU A 183 -5.87 10.88 4.35
CA LEU A 183 -5.06 11.00 5.55
C LEU A 183 -4.75 12.47 5.84
N SER A 184 -5.22 12.97 6.98
CA SER A 184 -4.72 14.23 7.56
C SER A 184 -3.65 13.96 8.60
N ARG A 185 -3.91 13.01 9.49
CA ARG A 185 -2.99 12.51 10.51
C ARG A 185 -3.32 11.07 10.85
N GLY A 186 -2.35 10.33 11.33
CA GLY A 186 -2.56 8.97 11.78
C GLY A 186 -1.38 8.47 12.56
N SER A 187 -1.60 7.42 13.30
CA SER A 187 -0.56 6.75 14.08
C SER A 187 -0.75 5.25 14.08
N VAL A 188 0.33 4.56 14.41
CA VAL A 188 0.33 3.14 14.71
C VAL A 188 0.62 2.94 16.18
N MET A 189 -0.04 1.96 16.80
CA MET A 189 -0.01 1.68 18.24
C MET A 189 0.36 0.23 18.47
N ALA A 190 0.91 -0.07 19.64
CA ALA A 190 1.15 -1.45 20.03
C ALA A 190 -0.18 -2.22 20.10
N ALA A 191 -0.16 -3.43 19.53
CA ALA A 191 -1.28 -4.35 19.61
C ALA A 191 -0.82 -5.70 20.17
N SER A 192 -1.72 -6.38 20.89
CA SER A 192 -1.52 -7.74 21.37
C SER A 192 -2.70 -8.60 20.90
N VAL A 193 -2.42 -9.66 20.17
CA VAL A 193 -3.45 -10.59 19.67
C VAL A 193 -3.96 -11.45 20.83
N LYS A 194 -5.22 -11.30 21.21
CA LYS A 194 -5.88 -12.02 22.32
C LYS A 194 -6.62 -13.27 21.85
N ALA A 195 -7.22 -13.22 20.66
CA ALA A 195 -7.99 -14.31 20.11
C ALA A 195 -7.95 -14.28 18.57
N VAL A 196 -8.28 -15.41 17.98
CA VAL A 196 -8.46 -15.55 16.54
C VAL A 196 -9.88 -16.09 16.30
N LYS A 197 -10.67 -15.35 15.52
CA LYS A 197 -11.84 -15.92 14.87
C LYS A 197 -11.35 -16.64 13.62
N ARG A 198 -11.51 -17.96 13.57
CA ARG A 198 -11.06 -18.76 12.43
C ARG A 198 -11.84 -18.42 11.17
N GLY A 199 -11.13 -18.37 10.05
CA GLY A 199 -11.72 -18.28 8.72
C GLY A 199 -12.31 -19.62 8.29
N ALA A 200 -13.42 -19.54 7.54
CA ALA A 200 -14.03 -20.65 6.84
C ALA A 200 -14.56 -20.15 5.48
N SER A 201 -14.85 -21.08 4.56
CA SER A 201 -15.42 -20.70 3.27
C SER A 201 -16.68 -19.85 3.44
N GLY A 202 -16.73 -18.70 2.78
CA GLY A 202 -17.81 -17.71 2.88
C GLY A 202 -17.84 -16.90 4.19
N ALA A 203 -16.93 -17.16 5.14
CA ALA A 203 -16.87 -16.48 6.43
C ALA A 203 -15.43 -16.10 6.77
N PRO A 204 -15.00 -14.87 6.50
CA PRO A 204 -13.65 -14.43 6.81
C PRO A 204 -13.40 -14.47 8.31
N GLY A 205 -12.20 -14.92 8.68
CA GLY A 205 -11.70 -14.86 10.04
C GLY A 205 -11.10 -13.50 10.36
N GLU A 206 -10.77 -13.28 11.64
CA GLU A 206 -10.13 -12.05 12.09
C GLU A 206 -9.20 -12.29 13.29
N LEU A 207 -8.12 -11.52 13.36
CA LEU A 207 -7.35 -11.36 14.59
C LEU A 207 -8.08 -10.37 15.49
N ARG A 208 -8.27 -10.74 16.75
CA ARG A 208 -8.84 -9.89 17.77
C ARG A 208 -7.78 -9.56 18.82
N GLY A 209 -7.61 -8.31 19.11
CA GLY A 209 -6.58 -7.85 20.03
C GLY A 209 -6.93 -6.56 20.72
N ASP A 210 -6.14 -6.25 21.73
CA ASP A 210 -6.17 -4.97 22.44
C ASP A 210 -5.12 -4.04 21.86
N PHE A 211 -5.41 -2.75 21.87
CA PHE A 211 -4.52 -1.69 21.46
C PHE A 211 -4.14 -0.84 22.67
N ASP A 212 -2.88 -0.49 22.77
CA ASP A 212 -2.45 0.54 23.69
C ASP A 212 -2.72 1.92 23.09
N LEU A 213 -3.86 2.49 23.46
CA LEU A 213 -4.31 3.81 22.95
C LEU A 213 -3.54 4.98 23.59
N THR A 214 -2.71 4.71 24.59
CA THR A 214 -1.98 5.75 25.34
C THR A 214 -0.64 6.10 24.73
N ARG A 215 -0.12 5.24 23.81
CA ARG A 215 1.21 5.39 23.21
C ARG A 215 1.20 5.11 21.73
N ASP A 216 1.52 6.15 20.97
CA ASP A 216 1.81 5.99 19.54
C ASP A 216 3.23 5.41 19.35
N LEU A 217 3.36 4.36 18.56
CA LEU A 217 4.64 3.79 18.16
C LEU A 217 5.28 4.56 17.00
N GLY A 218 4.46 5.11 16.12
CA GLY A 218 4.91 5.85 14.95
C GLY A 218 3.78 6.64 14.30
N LEU A 219 4.16 7.57 13.43
CA LEU A 219 3.24 8.47 12.75
C LEU A 219 3.12 8.08 11.27
N LEU A 220 1.90 8.15 10.74
CA LEU A 220 1.62 7.94 9.33
C LEU A 220 1.80 9.24 8.55
N TYR A 221 2.43 9.15 7.37
CA TYR A 221 2.51 10.24 6.40
C TYR A 221 1.75 9.95 5.10
N ALA A 222 1.41 8.68 4.84
CA ALA A 222 0.64 8.33 3.64
C ALA A 222 -0.30 7.13 3.86
N ASN A 223 -1.47 7.20 3.23
CA ASN A 223 -2.42 6.12 2.99
C ASN A 223 -2.63 6.02 1.48
N THR A 224 -2.15 4.96 0.85
CA THR A 224 -2.20 4.74 -0.59
C THR A 224 -2.86 3.40 -0.92
N GLU A 225 -3.15 3.13 -2.18
CA GLU A 225 -3.67 1.81 -2.58
C GLU A 225 -2.71 0.65 -2.23
N CYS A 226 -1.39 0.92 -2.15
CA CYS A 226 -0.34 -0.09 -1.92
C CYS A 226 0.02 -0.29 -0.44
N GLY A 227 -0.60 0.44 0.47
CA GLY A 227 -0.32 0.34 1.91
C GLY A 227 -0.40 1.66 2.65
N ILE A 228 -0.16 1.59 3.94
CA ILE A 228 0.08 2.74 4.80
C ILE A 228 1.58 2.87 5.08
N PHE A 229 2.05 4.11 5.14
CA PHE A 229 3.46 4.43 5.32
C PHE A 229 3.64 5.46 6.41
N GLY A 230 4.72 5.32 7.17
CA GLY A 230 5.00 6.18 8.29
C GLY A 230 6.45 6.10 8.75
N VAL A 231 6.73 6.68 9.91
CA VAL A 231 8.05 6.64 10.54
C VAL A 231 7.92 6.11 11.96
N LEU A 232 8.78 5.16 12.32
CA LEU A 232 8.97 4.64 13.67
C LEU A 232 10.21 5.30 14.28
N PRO A 233 10.08 6.07 15.37
CA PRO A 233 11.21 6.52 16.16
C PRO A 233 12.08 5.33 16.59
N GLN A 234 13.37 5.56 16.79
CA GLN A 234 14.33 4.48 17.07
C GLN A 234 13.94 3.63 18.27
N GLU A 235 13.44 4.27 19.34
CA GLU A 235 13.02 3.62 20.58
C GLU A 235 11.75 2.77 20.44
N ASN A 236 10.98 2.97 19.37
CA ASN A 236 9.73 2.25 19.11
C ASN A 236 9.87 1.22 17.99
N ARG A 237 11.05 1.08 17.38
CA ARG A 237 11.27 0.06 16.33
C ARG A 237 11.09 -1.31 16.97
N PRO A 238 10.23 -2.18 16.39
CA PRO A 238 10.08 -3.53 16.93
C PRO A 238 11.41 -4.26 16.86
N GLU A 239 11.66 -5.09 17.88
CA GLU A 239 12.76 -6.06 17.77
C GLU A 239 12.55 -6.85 16.48
N ALA A 240 13.56 -6.87 15.64
CA ALA A 240 13.52 -7.58 14.39
C ALA A 240 13.41 -9.08 14.65
N VAL A 241 12.59 -9.78 13.89
CA VAL A 241 12.55 -11.25 13.88
C VAL A 241 13.81 -11.82 13.22
N GLY A 242 14.69 -10.92 12.69
CA GLY A 242 15.93 -11.22 12.03
C GLY A 242 16.69 -9.96 11.63
N GLU A 243 17.77 -10.13 10.90
CA GLU A 243 18.55 -9.04 10.33
C GLU A 243 17.82 -8.41 9.14
N ALA A 244 18.33 -7.24 8.69
CA ALA A 244 17.86 -6.63 7.45
C ALA A 244 18.20 -7.56 6.27
N ILE A 245 17.21 -7.82 5.42
CA ILE A 245 17.34 -8.69 4.25
C ILE A 245 17.16 -7.91 2.95
N PRO A 246 17.76 -8.38 1.84
CA PRO A 246 17.61 -7.72 0.55
C PRO A 246 16.16 -7.78 0.05
N VAL A 247 15.73 -6.72 -0.62
CA VAL A 247 14.47 -6.70 -1.37
C VAL A 247 14.63 -7.52 -2.65
N ALA A 248 13.70 -8.43 -2.90
CA ALA A 248 13.66 -9.17 -4.16
C ALA A 248 13.21 -8.25 -5.31
N ARG A 249 13.94 -8.27 -6.41
CA ARG A 249 13.44 -7.67 -7.67
C ARG A 249 12.25 -8.49 -8.19
N ARG A 250 11.31 -7.88 -8.85
CA ARG A 250 10.15 -8.58 -9.45
C ARG A 250 10.56 -9.79 -10.30
N THR A 251 11.68 -9.71 -11.02
CA THR A 251 12.22 -10.77 -11.88
C THR A 251 12.84 -11.94 -11.11
N GLU A 252 13.12 -11.77 -9.82
CA GLU A 252 13.66 -12.81 -8.95
C GLU A 252 12.57 -13.61 -8.25
N VAL A 253 11.35 -13.03 -8.16
CA VAL A 253 10.21 -13.69 -7.53
C VAL A 253 9.69 -14.81 -8.41
N ARG A 254 9.48 -15.99 -7.84
CA ARG A 254 9.02 -17.18 -8.57
C ARG A 254 7.91 -17.90 -7.82
N THR A 255 7.17 -18.74 -8.53
CA THR A 255 6.22 -19.68 -7.93
C THR A 255 6.98 -20.74 -7.10
N GLY A 256 6.32 -21.27 -6.07
CA GLY A 256 6.89 -22.28 -5.17
C GLY A 256 6.92 -21.82 -3.71
N LYS A 257 7.74 -22.49 -2.92
CA LYS A 257 7.81 -22.30 -1.46
C LYS A 257 8.29 -20.89 -1.08
N ALA A 258 7.65 -20.35 -0.08
CA ALA A 258 8.01 -19.10 0.60
C ALA A 258 7.51 -19.17 2.06
N VAL A 259 7.80 -18.17 2.86
CA VAL A 259 7.28 -18.03 4.23
C VAL A 259 6.62 -16.68 4.40
N ILE A 260 5.63 -16.61 5.30
CA ILE A 260 5.11 -15.36 5.84
C ILE A 260 5.47 -15.23 7.31
N LEU A 261 5.77 -13.99 7.74
CA LEU A 261 5.91 -13.69 9.16
C LEU A 261 4.58 -13.12 9.66
N ALA A 262 3.99 -13.74 10.67
CA ALA A 262 2.70 -13.30 11.18
C ALA A 262 2.62 -13.41 12.70
N ASN A 263 1.98 -12.41 13.31
CA ASN A 263 1.67 -12.39 14.73
C ASN A 263 0.20 -12.81 14.93
N CYS A 264 0.01 -14.10 15.16
CA CYS A 264 -1.33 -14.67 15.33
C CYS A 264 -1.68 -14.96 16.80
N ARG A 265 -0.75 -14.76 17.75
CA ARG A 265 -0.95 -15.01 19.17
C ARG A 265 -0.09 -14.11 20.03
N GLY A 266 -0.68 -13.44 21.00
CA GLY A 266 0.04 -12.55 21.93
C GLY A 266 0.85 -11.49 21.17
N ASN A 267 2.14 -11.43 21.48
CA ASN A 267 3.11 -10.55 20.85
C ASN A 267 4.16 -11.30 20.00
N GLU A 268 3.98 -12.59 19.80
CA GLU A 268 4.94 -13.46 19.13
C GLU A 268 4.72 -13.45 17.63
N VAL A 269 5.81 -13.25 16.88
CA VAL A 269 5.83 -13.36 15.42
C VAL A 269 6.44 -14.71 15.06
N CYS A 270 5.71 -15.50 14.27
CA CYS A 270 6.16 -16.78 13.78
C CYS A 270 6.28 -16.77 12.25
N ALA A 271 7.21 -17.60 11.75
CA ALA A 271 7.30 -17.90 10.32
C ALA A 271 6.39 -19.08 9.98
N TYR A 272 5.57 -18.93 8.94
CA TYR A 272 4.65 -19.97 8.46
C TYR A 272 4.90 -20.25 6.99
N GLU A 273 4.89 -21.53 6.60
CA GLU A 273 5.07 -21.94 5.23
C GLU A 273 3.87 -21.57 4.35
N ILE A 274 4.18 -21.05 3.18
CA ILE A 274 3.22 -20.76 2.12
C ILE A 274 3.77 -21.22 0.77
N GLU A 275 2.91 -21.27 -0.22
CA GLU A 275 3.27 -21.41 -1.62
C GLU A 275 2.81 -20.19 -2.43
N ILE A 276 3.70 -19.63 -3.24
CA ILE A 276 3.33 -18.68 -4.29
C ILE A 276 2.84 -19.49 -5.47
N GLU A 277 1.52 -19.58 -5.66
CA GLU A 277 0.92 -20.38 -6.73
C GLU A 277 1.00 -19.71 -8.09
N LYS A 278 0.91 -18.36 -8.11
CA LYS A 278 0.87 -17.58 -9.35
C LYS A 278 1.42 -16.18 -9.18
N LEU A 279 2.11 -15.71 -10.23
CA LEU A 279 2.54 -14.32 -10.39
C LEU A 279 1.64 -13.66 -11.42
N TYR A 280 1.13 -12.47 -11.11
CA TYR A 280 0.33 -11.69 -12.04
C TYR A 280 1.19 -10.60 -12.66
N GLY A 281 1.36 -10.65 -13.98
CA GLY A 281 2.14 -9.71 -14.79
C GLY A 281 1.36 -8.46 -15.23
N GLY A 282 0.41 -7.98 -14.42
CA GLY A 282 -0.42 -6.85 -14.79
C GLY A 282 -0.06 -5.55 -14.05
N SER A 283 -0.74 -4.47 -14.45
CA SER A 283 -0.66 -3.15 -13.80
C SER A 283 -1.46 -3.05 -12.50
N ALA A 284 -2.07 -4.15 -12.02
CA ALA A 284 -2.79 -4.13 -10.74
C ALA A 284 -1.82 -3.83 -9.59
N PRO A 285 -2.02 -2.75 -8.84
CA PRO A 285 -1.03 -2.32 -7.85
C PRO A 285 -0.89 -3.30 -6.68
N THR A 286 -1.95 -4.01 -6.27
CA THR A 286 -2.03 -4.73 -4.99
C THR A 286 -2.25 -6.25 -5.08
N ARG A 287 -2.45 -6.81 -6.27
CA ARG A 287 -2.71 -8.25 -6.47
C ARG A 287 -1.69 -8.85 -7.42
N ASN A 288 -0.44 -8.88 -6.98
CA ASN A 288 0.68 -9.35 -7.80
C ASN A 288 0.95 -10.84 -7.64
N LEU A 289 0.57 -11.41 -6.49
CA LEU A 289 0.82 -12.78 -6.10
C LEU A 289 -0.49 -13.48 -5.73
N LEU A 290 -0.66 -14.74 -6.12
CA LEU A 290 -1.63 -15.66 -5.53
C LEU A 290 -0.87 -16.57 -4.57
N LEU A 291 -1.32 -16.62 -3.34
CA LEU A 291 -0.68 -17.32 -2.23
C LEU A 291 -1.58 -18.45 -1.75
N ARG A 292 -0.98 -19.56 -1.32
CA ARG A 292 -1.62 -20.64 -0.57
C ARG A 292 -0.89 -20.85 0.74
N VAL A 293 -1.61 -20.87 1.84
CA VAL A 293 -1.09 -21.30 3.15
C VAL A 293 -0.96 -22.82 3.13
N THR A 294 0.26 -23.31 3.39
CA THR A 294 0.58 -24.76 3.45
C THR A 294 0.95 -25.20 4.86
N ASP A 295 1.23 -24.25 5.75
CA ASP A 295 1.61 -24.52 7.14
C ASP A 295 0.46 -25.11 7.96
N PRO A 296 0.58 -26.36 8.48
CA PRO A 296 -0.49 -26.99 9.24
C PRO A 296 -0.82 -26.26 10.54
N ALA A 297 0.18 -25.63 11.20
CA ALA A 297 -0.03 -24.95 12.46
C ALA A 297 -0.84 -23.67 12.24
N LEU A 298 -0.56 -22.91 11.18
CA LEU A 298 -1.34 -21.72 10.82
C LEU A 298 -2.76 -22.11 10.42
N ILE A 299 -2.93 -23.15 9.58
CA ILE A 299 -4.27 -23.65 9.19
C ILE A 299 -5.06 -24.10 10.41
N ALA A 300 -4.43 -24.82 11.36
CA ALA A 300 -5.10 -25.23 12.59
C ALA A 300 -5.52 -24.03 13.46
N LEU A 301 -4.68 -22.99 13.54
CA LEU A 301 -4.91 -21.81 14.37
C LEU A 301 -5.96 -20.87 13.78
N THR A 302 -5.80 -20.50 12.50
CA THR A 302 -6.56 -19.41 11.86
C THR A 302 -7.54 -19.90 10.78
N GLY A 303 -7.39 -21.12 10.28
CA GLY A 303 -8.12 -21.63 9.11
C GLY A 303 -7.53 -21.17 7.76
N GLY A 304 -6.50 -20.33 7.78
CA GLY A 304 -5.86 -19.72 6.62
C GLY A 304 -5.50 -18.25 6.85
N ILE A 305 -5.58 -17.42 5.82
CA ILE A 305 -5.38 -15.96 5.92
C ILE A 305 -6.63 -15.34 6.54
N VAL A 306 -6.45 -14.50 7.56
CA VAL A 306 -7.54 -13.82 8.28
C VAL A 306 -7.31 -12.32 8.32
N GLN A 307 -8.37 -11.53 8.58
CA GLN A 307 -8.27 -10.08 8.74
C GLN A 307 -7.30 -9.76 9.89
N GLY A 308 -6.45 -8.77 9.69
CA GLY A 308 -5.34 -8.42 10.57
C GLY A 308 -3.99 -8.99 10.13
N MET A 309 -3.95 -10.06 9.32
CA MET A 309 -2.72 -10.56 8.69
C MET A 309 -2.29 -9.75 7.45
N SER A 310 -3.12 -8.83 6.97
CA SER A 310 -2.73 -7.89 5.90
C SER A 310 -1.48 -7.12 6.31
N GLY A 311 -0.44 -7.18 5.46
CA GLY A 311 0.89 -6.65 5.76
C GLY A 311 1.89 -7.70 6.23
N SER A 312 1.50 -8.95 6.52
CA SER A 312 2.46 -10.01 6.85
C SER A 312 3.51 -10.13 5.75
N PRO A 313 4.81 -9.91 6.05
CA PRO A 313 5.87 -9.94 5.04
C PRO A 313 6.03 -11.34 4.46
N ILE A 314 6.26 -11.40 3.15
CA ILE A 314 6.55 -12.62 2.39
C ILE A 314 8.05 -12.67 2.13
N VAL A 315 8.70 -13.76 2.53
CA VAL A 315 10.13 -14.00 2.31
C VAL A 315 10.30 -15.25 1.46
N GLN A 316 11.11 -15.15 0.41
CA GLN A 316 11.50 -16.26 -0.46
C GLN A 316 13.02 -16.20 -0.67
N ASP A 317 13.71 -17.30 -0.47
CA ASP A 317 15.17 -17.43 -0.67
C ASP A 317 15.99 -16.33 0.06
N GLY A 318 15.57 -15.96 1.28
CA GLY A 318 16.25 -14.94 2.09
C GLY A 318 16.02 -13.51 1.64
N LYS A 319 15.09 -13.25 0.70
CA LYS A 319 14.75 -11.93 0.20
C LYS A 319 13.30 -11.54 0.55
N LEU A 320 13.08 -10.25 0.82
CA LEU A 320 11.75 -9.70 1.03
C LEU A 320 11.03 -9.54 -0.31
N VAL A 321 10.02 -10.36 -0.53
CA VAL A 321 9.25 -10.42 -1.78
C VAL A 321 8.08 -9.46 -1.79
N GLY A 322 7.37 -9.35 -0.65
CA GLY A 322 6.14 -8.59 -0.59
C GLY A 322 5.40 -8.74 0.72
N ALA A 323 4.09 -8.54 0.66
CA ALA A 323 3.19 -8.66 1.80
C ALA A 323 1.88 -9.35 1.41
N VAL A 324 1.29 -10.07 2.37
CA VAL A 324 -0.10 -10.56 2.28
C VAL A 324 -1.05 -9.37 2.25
N THR A 325 -2.07 -9.39 1.39
CA THR A 325 -3.04 -8.28 1.29
C THR A 325 -4.48 -8.71 1.58
N HIS A 326 -5.02 -9.64 0.81
CA HIS A 326 -6.44 -10.02 0.88
C HIS A 326 -6.59 -11.53 0.90
N VAL A 327 -7.58 -12.01 1.66
CA VAL A 327 -8.01 -13.42 1.64
C VAL A 327 -9.03 -13.65 0.53
N LEU A 328 -9.07 -14.85 -0.04
CA LEU A 328 -10.18 -15.30 -0.88
C LEU A 328 -11.32 -15.79 0.01
N LEU A 329 -12.51 -15.19 -0.14
CA LEU A 329 -13.64 -15.49 0.73
C LEU A 329 -14.08 -16.96 0.64
N ASP A 330 -14.03 -17.55 -0.54
CA ASP A 330 -14.45 -18.94 -0.78
C ASP A 330 -13.38 -19.96 -0.35
N ASP A 331 -12.11 -19.54 -0.23
CA ASP A 331 -10.99 -20.39 0.18
C ASP A 331 -10.01 -19.60 1.07
N PRO A 332 -10.19 -19.60 2.39
CA PRO A 332 -9.34 -18.86 3.31
C PRO A 332 -7.86 -19.27 3.31
N GLN A 333 -7.54 -20.47 2.81
CA GLN A 333 -6.14 -20.89 2.67
C GLN A 333 -5.45 -20.19 1.49
N ARG A 334 -6.20 -19.49 0.64
CA ARG A 334 -5.68 -18.71 -0.47
C ARG A 334 -5.89 -17.22 -0.26
N GLY A 335 -5.01 -16.44 -0.83
CA GLY A 335 -5.10 -14.98 -0.81
C GLY A 335 -4.17 -14.31 -1.80
N TYR A 336 -4.23 -13.00 -1.82
CA TYR A 336 -3.37 -12.18 -2.65
C TYR A 336 -2.21 -11.59 -1.86
N GLY A 337 -1.13 -11.28 -2.57
CA GLY A 337 -0.01 -10.50 -2.08
C GLY A 337 0.38 -9.39 -3.04
N ILE A 338 0.99 -8.36 -2.47
CA ILE A 338 1.63 -7.25 -3.18
C ILE A 338 3.14 -7.44 -3.19
N LEU A 339 3.81 -7.00 -4.24
CA LEU A 339 5.28 -6.98 -4.29
C LEU A 339 5.84 -5.82 -3.47
N THR A 340 7.00 -6.03 -2.81
CA THR A 340 7.71 -4.98 -2.06
C THR A 340 8.04 -3.77 -2.94
N GLU A 341 8.44 -3.98 -4.20
CA GLU A 341 8.71 -2.90 -5.14
C GLU A 341 7.50 -1.96 -5.34
N ASN A 342 6.28 -2.51 -5.37
CA ASN A 342 5.07 -1.69 -5.49
C ASN A 342 4.82 -0.87 -4.22
N MET A 343 5.07 -1.43 -3.04
CA MET A 343 4.97 -0.70 -1.78
C MET A 343 6.02 0.41 -1.71
N LEU A 344 7.27 0.12 -2.06
CA LEU A 344 8.35 1.11 -2.09
C LEU A 344 8.07 2.25 -3.07
N SER A 345 7.60 1.92 -4.27
CA SER A 345 7.23 2.93 -5.26
C SER A 345 6.11 3.86 -4.77
N ALA A 346 5.12 3.31 -4.04
CA ALA A 346 4.00 4.09 -3.51
C ALA A 346 4.36 4.91 -2.26
N SER A 347 5.40 4.49 -1.52
CA SER A 347 5.83 5.15 -0.28
C SER A 347 6.69 6.38 -0.51
N GLY A 348 7.30 6.53 -1.69
CA GLY A 348 8.39 7.47 -1.92
C GLY A 348 9.73 7.07 -1.27
N MET A 349 9.83 5.87 -0.71
CA MET A 349 11.05 5.31 -0.10
C MET A 349 12.02 4.76 -1.16
N THR A 350 12.23 5.45 -2.27
CA THR A 350 13.26 5.08 -3.24
C THR A 350 14.63 5.51 -2.73
N ALA A 351 15.67 4.77 -3.07
CA ALA A 351 17.08 4.97 -2.61
C ALA A 351 17.67 6.37 -2.85
N GLN A 352 16.91 7.31 -3.42
CA GLN A 352 17.34 8.68 -3.71
C GLN A 352 16.92 9.73 -2.67
N SER A 353 16.11 9.42 -1.67
CA SER A 353 15.66 10.45 -0.71
C SER A 353 16.61 10.67 0.48
N ALA A 354 17.72 9.94 0.58
CA ALA A 354 18.73 10.11 1.65
C ALA A 354 19.70 11.29 1.42
N ALA A 355 19.56 12.05 0.34
CA ALA A 355 20.48 13.13 -0.02
C ALA A 355 19.99 14.55 0.29
N SER A 356 18.85 14.70 0.97
CA SER A 356 18.31 16.03 1.34
C SER A 356 17.50 15.96 2.64
N ALA A 357 18.18 15.79 3.76
CA ALA A 357 17.68 16.13 5.08
C ALA A 357 18.84 16.73 5.92
#